data_716fc7c91300a3ebd98e1a32c14d1245
#
_entry.id   716fc7c91300a3ebd98e1a32c14d1245
#
_cell.length_a   1.000
_cell.length_b   1.000
_cell.length_c   1.000
_cell.angle_alpha   90.00
_cell.angle_beta   90.00
_cell.angle_gamma   90.00
#
_symmetry.space_group_name_H-M   'P 1'
#
loop_
_entity.id
_entity.type
_entity.pdbx_description
1 polymer ?
#
loop_
_entity_poly.entity_id
_entity_poly.type
_entity_poly.pdbx_seq_one_letter_code
_entity_poly.pdbx_strand_id
1 'polypeptide(L)'
;MSTRLTWDETKRRSNLRKHGLDFADAGEVLESRLRLDLPVTGKTEARVMSISYALGVLAVLTVVHTERERSARIISFRRASGKEREVYDGWLEDEFTES
;
A
#
# COMPACT_ATOMS: atom_id res chain seq x y z
N MET A 1 -3.32 13.22 -11.69
CA MET A 1 -3.83 13.84 -10.46
C MET A 1 -3.52 12.96 -9.27
N SER A 2 -3.00 13.55 -8.22
CA SER A 2 -2.69 12.77 -7.04
C SER A 2 -3.95 12.47 -6.24
N THR A 3 -3.95 11.33 -5.59
CA THR A 3 -5.03 10.90 -4.73
C THR A 3 -4.91 11.62 -3.38
N ARG A 4 -6.02 12.15 -2.90
CA ARG A 4 -6.06 12.77 -1.59
C ARG A 4 -6.01 11.70 -0.52
N LEU A 5 -5.10 11.84 0.43
CA LEU A 5 -4.96 10.88 1.53
C LEU A 5 -5.68 11.39 2.77
N THR A 6 -6.43 10.50 3.41
CA THR A 6 -7.05 10.79 4.69
C THR A 6 -6.72 9.66 5.66
N TRP A 7 -6.86 9.93 6.95
CA TRP A 7 -6.58 8.92 7.97
C TRP A 7 -7.08 9.36 9.32
N ASP A 8 -7.06 8.42 10.27
CA ASP A 8 -7.30 8.68 11.69
C ASP A 8 -5.95 8.99 12.32
N GLU A 9 -5.83 10.14 12.96
CA GLU A 9 -4.55 10.59 13.50
C GLU A 9 -3.98 9.66 14.57
N THR A 10 -4.83 9.07 15.40
CA THR A 10 -4.39 8.12 16.41
C THR A 10 -3.78 6.88 15.76
N LYS A 11 -4.40 6.41 14.68
CA LYS A 11 -3.88 5.25 13.93
C LYS A 11 -2.59 5.59 13.22
N ARG A 12 -2.48 6.80 12.68
CA ARG A 12 -1.23 7.23 12.04
C ARG A 12 -0.05 7.18 13.02
N ARG A 13 -0.27 7.71 14.22
CA ARG A 13 0.78 7.72 15.25
C ARG A 13 1.16 6.32 15.69
N SER A 14 0.16 5.47 15.88
CA SER A 14 0.40 4.09 16.29
C SER A 14 1.16 3.33 15.20
N ASN A 15 0.77 3.51 13.96
CA ASN A 15 1.43 2.88 12.83
C ASN A 15 2.90 3.33 12.71
N LEU A 16 3.12 4.63 12.90
CA LEU A 16 4.48 5.19 12.84
C LEU A 16 5.38 4.57 13.90
N ARG A 17 4.88 4.42 15.13
CA ARG A 17 5.63 3.77 16.19
C ARG A 17 5.94 2.31 15.90
N LYS A 18 4.94 1.60 15.35
CA LYS A 18 5.05 0.18 15.07
C LYS A 18 5.94 -0.15 13.88
N HIS A 19 5.79 0.61 12.82
CA HIS A 19 6.38 0.26 11.53
C HIS A 19 7.39 1.27 11.01
N GLY A 20 7.49 2.42 11.64
CA GLY A 20 8.41 3.46 11.20
C GLY A 20 7.99 4.15 9.92
N LEU A 21 6.74 3.97 9.49
CA LEU A 21 6.21 4.53 8.25
C LEU A 21 5.04 5.44 8.56
N ASP A 22 5.07 6.64 7.97
CA ASP A 22 4.05 7.65 8.18
C ASP A 22 2.98 7.55 7.09
N PHE A 23 1.72 7.54 7.48
CA PHE A 23 0.61 7.51 6.53
C PHE A 23 0.71 8.61 5.48
N ALA A 24 1.30 9.75 5.85
CA ALA A 24 1.45 10.86 4.91
C ALA A 24 2.32 10.49 3.69
N ASP A 25 3.16 9.48 3.83
CA ASP A 25 4.04 9.02 2.76
C ASP A 25 3.47 7.87 1.94
N ALA A 26 2.23 7.47 2.22
CA ALA A 26 1.61 6.33 1.50
C ALA A 26 1.44 6.60 0.01
N GLY A 27 1.49 7.86 -0.40
CA GLY A 27 1.43 8.21 -1.83
C GLY A 27 2.55 7.58 -2.65
N GLU A 28 3.68 7.29 -2.02
CA GLU A 28 4.77 6.60 -2.74
C GLU A 28 4.32 5.25 -3.29
N VAL A 29 3.45 4.56 -2.56
CA VAL A 29 2.89 3.29 -3.02
C VAL A 29 1.71 3.54 -3.95
N LEU A 30 0.79 4.41 -3.54
CA LEU A 30 -0.48 4.60 -4.25
C LEU A 30 -0.32 5.26 -5.61
N GLU A 31 0.77 5.97 -5.84
CA GLU A 31 1.04 6.61 -7.12
C GLU A 31 2.13 5.89 -7.92
N SER A 32 2.55 4.73 -7.46
CA SER A 32 3.58 3.96 -8.14
C SER A 32 3.03 3.27 -9.38
N ARG A 33 3.84 3.23 -10.43
CA ARG A 33 3.52 2.47 -11.65
C ARG A 33 3.70 0.98 -11.43
N LEU A 34 4.38 0.60 -10.37
CA LEU A 34 4.65 -0.79 -10.04
C LEU A 34 3.71 -1.31 -8.96
N ARG A 35 2.53 -0.70 -8.86
CA ARG A 35 1.56 -1.00 -7.82
C ARG A 35 0.70 -2.20 -8.18
N LEU A 36 0.59 -3.15 -7.24
CA LEU A 36 -0.32 -4.27 -7.33
C LEU A 36 -1.41 -4.09 -6.28
N ASP A 37 -2.66 -4.17 -6.69
CA ASP A 37 -3.80 -4.07 -5.78
C ASP A 37 -4.43 -5.42 -5.57
N LEU A 38 -4.69 -5.77 -4.31
CA LEU A 38 -5.37 -7.00 -3.94
C LEU A 38 -6.52 -6.67 -2.99
N PRO A 39 -7.64 -7.37 -3.11
CA PRO A 39 -8.76 -7.14 -2.18
C PRO A 39 -8.42 -7.70 -0.80
N VAL A 40 -8.89 -7.02 0.23
CA VAL A 40 -8.79 -7.54 1.60
C VAL A 40 -10.14 -8.15 1.94
N THR A 41 -10.14 -9.44 2.22
CA THR A 41 -11.37 -10.18 2.50
C THR A 41 -11.66 -10.23 4.00
N GLY A 42 -12.88 -10.60 4.36
CA GLY A 42 -13.27 -10.80 5.74
C GLY A 42 -13.60 -9.53 6.51
N LYS A 43 -13.75 -8.39 5.82
CA LYS A 43 -14.10 -7.13 6.44
C LYS A 43 -15.48 -6.68 5.97
N THR A 44 -16.17 -5.92 6.83
CA THR A 44 -17.48 -5.40 6.48
C THR A 44 -17.41 -4.30 5.43
N GLU A 45 -16.32 -3.52 5.43
CA GLU A 45 -16.13 -2.51 4.41
C GLU A 45 -15.07 -2.97 3.40
N ALA A 46 -15.24 -2.59 2.16
CA ALA A 46 -14.32 -2.97 1.10
C ALA A 46 -12.97 -2.27 1.30
N ARG A 47 -11.93 -3.04 1.42
CA ARG A 47 -10.57 -2.54 1.57
C ARG A 47 -9.70 -3.09 0.47
N VAL A 48 -8.68 -2.31 0.12
CA VAL A 48 -7.70 -2.69 -0.89
C VAL A 48 -6.33 -2.70 -0.23
N MET A 49 -5.55 -3.70 -0.58
CA MET A 49 -4.14 -3.76 -0.17
C MET A 49 -3.31 -3.44 -1.40
N SER A 50 -2.60 -2.32 -1.37
CA SER A 50 -1.73 -1.92 -2.47
C SER A 50 -0.29 -2.19 -2.10
N ILE A 51 0.42 -2.90 -2.95
CA ILE A 51 1.80 -3.31 -2.71
C ILE A 51 2.66 -2.75 -3.81
N SER A 52 3.77 -2.14 -3.45
CA SER A 52 4.70 -1.62 -4.44
C SER A 52 6.10 -1.45 -3.86
N TYR A 53 7.06 -1.58 -4.72
CA TYR A 53 8.43 -1.19 -4.43
C TYR A 53 8.46 0.34 -4.30
N ALA A 54 9.03 0.82 -3.22
CA ALA A 54 9.15 2.25 -2.97
C ALA A 54 10.63 2.64 -3.05
N LEU A 55 10.96 3.39 -4.08
CA LEU A 55 12.37 3.74 -4.35
C LEU A 55 13.00 4.56 -3.22
N GLY A 56 12.20 5.41 -2.58
CA GLY A 56 12.70 6.24 -1.50
C GLY A 56 13.21 5.48 -0.28
N VAL A 57 12.71 4.26 -0.07
CA VAL A 57 13.14 3.42 1.06
C VAL A 57 13.73 2.10 0.61
N LEU A 58 13.83 1.88 -0.68
CA LEU A 58 14.39 0.66 -1.27
C LEU A 58 13.78 -0.62 -0.68
N ALA A 59 12.47 -0.63 -0.56
CA ALA A 59 11.76 -1.76 0.02
C ALA A 59 10.37 -1.89 -0.61
N VAL A 60 9.81 -3.08 -0.52
CA VAL A 60 8.43 -3.32 -0.92
C VAL A 60 7.52 -3.00 0.26
N LEU A 61 6.58 -2.11 0.05
CA LEU A 61 5.68 -1.62 1.09
C LEU A 61 4.24 -1.97 0.77
N THR A 62 3.44 -2.13 1.81
CA THR A 62 2.02 -2.45 1.69
C THR A 62 1.19 -1.36 2.36
N VAL A 63 0.21 -0.82 1.65
CA VAL A 63 -0.76 0.12 2.17
C VAL A 63 -2.12 -0.54 2.15
N VAL A 64 -2.78 -0.63 3.30
CA VAL A 64 -4.17 -1.06 3.36
C VAL A 64 -5.02 0.20 3.44
N HIS A 65 -6.00 0.33 2.56
CA HIS A 65 -6.80 1.55 2.49
C HIS A 65 -8.18 1.26 1.93
N THR A 66 -9.08 2.24 2.11
CA THR A 66 -10.36 2.23 1.41
C THR A 66 -10.27 3.31 0.34
N GLU A 67 -10.90 3.08 -0.80
CA GLU A 67 -10.90 4.05 -1.88
C GLU A 67 -12.28 4.67 -2.04
N ARG A 68 -12.28 5.99 -2.18
CA ARG A 68 -13.49 6.75 -2.49
C ARG A 68 -13.09 7.75 -3.55
N GLU A 69 -13.93 7.95 -4.52
CA GLU A 69 -13.71 8.84 -5.66
C GLU A 69 -12.28 9.38 -5.82
N ARG A 70 -11.93 10.44 -5.14
CA ARG A 70 -10.60 11.07 -5.29
C ARG A 70 -9.80 11.02 -4.01
N SER A 71 -10.14 10.11 -3.12
CA SER A 71 -9.43 9.99 -1.86
C SER A 71 -9.23 8.54 -1.47
N ALA A 72 -8.20 8.32 -0.67
CA ALA A 72 -7.92 7.02 -0.08
C ALA A 72 -7.77 7.24 1.42
N ARG A 73 -8.52 6.47 2.21
CA ARG A 73 -8.37 6.50 3.65
C ARG A 73 -7.37 5.44 4.06
N ILE A 74 -6.25 5.86 4.60
CA ILE A 74 -5.15 4.97 4.95
C ILE A 74 -5.46 4.28 6.28
N ILE A 75 -5.34 2.96 6.29
CA ILE A 75 -5.62 2.14 7.46
C ILE A 75 -4.35 1.55 8.05
N SER A 76 -3.43 1.15 7.20
CA SER A 76 -2.16 0.57 7.62
C SER A 76 -1.10 0.83 6.57
N PHE A 77 0.13 1.07 7.01
CA PHE A 77 1.25 1.29 6.09
C PHE A 77 2.48 0.63 6.70
N ARG A 78 2.97 -0.42 6.05
CA ARG A 78 4.04 -1.26 6.60
C ARG A 78 4.84 -1.91 5.50
N ARG A 79 5.94 -2.53 5.86
CA ARG A 79 6.69 -3.34 4.91
C ARG A 79 5.85 -4.55 4.53
N ALA A 80 5.98 -4.99 3.31
CA ALA A 80 5.28 -6.17 2.84
C ALA A 80 5.73 -7.40 3.62
N SER A 81 4.78 -8.27 3.96
CA SER A 81 5.10 -9.55 4.57
C SER A 81 5.79 -10.45 3.55
N GLY A 82 6.38 -11.55 4.01
CA GLY A 82 7.03 -12.50 3.11
C GLY A 82 6.07 -13.02 2.04
N LYS A 83 4.84 -13.33 2.43
CA LYS A 83 3.85 -13.83 1.49
C LYS A 83 3.41 -12.75 0.50
N GLU A 84 3.21 -11.53 0.98
CA GLU A 84 2.85 -10.41 0.11
C GLU A 84 3.97 -10.13 -0.88
N ARG A 85 5.21 -10.19 -0.42
CA ARG A 85 6.36 -9.97 -1.25
C ARG A 85 6.46 -11.03 -2.35
N GLU A 86 6.17 -12.27 -2.01
CA GLU A 86 6.20 -13.38 -2.96
C GLU A 86 5.15 -13.17 -4.05
N VAL A 87 3.93 -12.81 -3.66
CA VAL A 87 2.86 -12.52 -4.62
C VAL A 87 3.23 -11.33 -5.50
N TYR A 88 3.77 -10.29 -4.90
CA TYR A 88 4.17 -9.09 -5.62
C TYR A 88 5.30 -9.39 -6.62
N ASP A 89 6.32 -10.11 -6.19
CA ASP A 89 7.45 -10.45 -7.06
C ASP A 89 7.00 -11.28 -8.25
N GLY A 90 6.07 -12.23 -8.03
CA GLY A 90 5.50 -13.03 -9.10
C GLY A 90 4.71 -12.20 -10.10
N TRP A 91 3.89 -11.28 -9.60
CA TRP A 91 3.14 -10.39 -10.46
C TRP A 91 4.06 -9.49 -11.28
N LEU A 92 5.08 -8.94 -10.63
CA LEU A 92 6.02 -8.03 -11.28
C LEU A 92 6.77 -8.76 -12.40
N GLU A 93 7.18 -9.98 -12.14
CA GLU A 93 7.87 -10.80 -13.12
C GLU A 93 6.98 -11.06 -14.34
N ASP A 94 5.70 -11.42 -14.11
CA ASP A 94 4.77 -11.67 -15.19
C ASP A 94 4.49 -10.41 -16.02
N GLU A 95 4.41 -9.24 -15.36
CA GLU A 95 4.10 -7.99 -16.06
C GLU A 95 5.26 -7.48 -16.90
N PHE A 96 6.48 -7.73 -16.47
CA PHE A 96 7.65 -7.14 -17.11
C PHE A 96 8.57 -8.13 -17.80
N THR A 97 8.26 -9.42 -17.74
CA THR A 97 8.98 -10.43 -18.49
C THR A 97 8.18 -10.71 -19.75
N GLU A 98 8.47 -10.00 -20.79
CA GLU A 98 7.77 -10.19 -22.04
C GLU A 98 8.34 -11.35 -22.81
N SER A 99 7.44 -12.13 -23.32
CA SER A 99 7.85 -13.21 -24.21
C SER A 99 7.76 -12.79 -25.67
#